data_5a1656ca0507273e67c28d5bf3221df0
#
_entry.id   5a1656ca0507273e67c28d5bf3221df0
#
_cell.length_a   1.000
_cell.length_b   1.000
_cell.length_c   1.000
_cell.angle_alpha   90.00
_cell.angle_beta   90.00
_cell.angle_gamma   90.00
#
_symmetry.space_group_name_H-M   'P 1'
#
loop_
_entity.id
_entity.type
_entity.pdbx_description
1 polymer ?
#
loop_
_entity_poly.entity_id
_entity_poly.type
_entity_poly.pdbx_seq_one_letter_code
_entity_poly.pdbx_strand_id
1 'polypeptide(L)'
;MKVIKRLMVGLLLTSLALVVFTLPVKAASQETITVATDSDTAPFTYKKDKKFDGYDIALVKAIFKESKKYKVKFETVSFSSILTGIDSGRYQLSANNFNYSKERAGKYLFSNPISKSNYAIASKKGKYKSLDDLSGKSVEVYAGSNYAAILENWNKNHAEKTAIKIHYVANTVTLTQRLQNVEAGKIDFLFYDVISLQTVIKDQAINLKVTNVKGKIGGEKDGLEYLLFAKDKTGEKLQTFVNKRLKELKKAGILKKLSQQYLAGDRVSHLPY
;
A
#
# COMPACT_ATOMS: atom_id res chain seq x y z
N MET A 1 94.21 39.04 -23.29
CA MET A 1 94.29 37.65 -23.71
C MET A 1 92.98 36.98 -23.28
N LYS A 2 92.38 36.34 -24.16
CA LYS A 2 91.05 35.84 -24.41
C LYS A 2 90.21 35.46 -23.18
N VAL A 3 89.10 36.18 -22.96
CA VAL A 3 88.02 35.85 -22.04
C VAL A 3 87.01 35.00 -22.76
N ILE A 4 86.83 33.76 -22.32
CA ILE A 4 85.77 32.90 -22.86
C ILE A 4 84.50 33.15 -21.97
N LYS A 5 83.50 33.85 -22.53
CA LYS A 5 82.16 33.95 -21.96
C LYS A 5 81.44 32.65 -22.14
N ARG A 6 81.19 31.96 -21.06
CA ARG A 6 80.22 30.84 -21.03
C ARG A 6 78.84 31.41 -20.83
N LEU A 7 78.03 31.22 -21.84
CA LEU A 7 76.57 31.41 -21.75
C LEU A 7 76.00 30.25 -20.92
N MET A 8 75.48 30.57 -19.76
CA MET A 8 74.57 29.68 -19.07
C MET A 8 73.15 29.95 -19.62
N VAL A 9 72.65 29.03 -20.42
CA VAL A 9 71.21 28.97 -20.81
C VAL A 9 70.48 28.38 -19.63
N GLY A 10 69.81 29.21 -18.86
CA GLY A 10 68.92 28.80 -17.80
C GLY A 10 67.66 28.15 -18.40
N LEU A 11 67.51 26.83 -18.28
CA LEU A 11 66.30 26.12 -18.62
C LEU A 11 65.27 26.40 -17.50
N LEU A 12 64.39 27.38 -17.72
CA LEU A 12 63.19 27.55 -16.86
C LEU A 12 62.22 26.44 -17.21
N LEU A 13 62.23 25.40 -16.40
CA LEU A 13 61.15 24.41 -16.32
C LEU A 13 59.95 25.06 -15.66
N THR A 14 59.08 25.66 -16.48
CA THR A 14 57.74 26.03 -16.05
C THR A 14 56.92 24.76 -15.81
N SER A 15 56.93 24.24 -14.59
CA SER A 15 55.99 23.24 -14.15
C SER A 15 54.57 23.85 -14.09
N LEU A 16 53.83 23.68 -15.18
CA LEU A 16 52.41 23.99 -15.24
C LEU A 16 51.67 23.00 -14.33
N ALA A 17 51.54 23.33 -13.02
CA ALA A 17 50.72 22.58 -12.10
C ALA A 17 49.26 22.69 -12.58
N LEU A 18 48.76 21.61 -13.21
CA LEU A 18 47.36 21.45 -13.53
C LEU A 18 46.59 21.29 -12.18
N VAL A 19 46.14 22.43 -11.65
CA VAL A 19 45.21 22.42 -10.50
C VAL A 19 43.88 21.91 -11.01
N VAL A 20 43.67 20.60 -10.94
CA VAL A 20 42.35 20.00 -11.15
C VAL A 20 41.44 20.48 -10.01
N PHE A 21 40.68 21.55 -10.29
CA PHE A 21 39.58 21.94 -9.43
C PHE A 21 38.52 20.82 -9.46
N THR A 22 38.65 19.87 -8.56
CA THR A 22 37.56 18.95 -8.26
C THR A 22 36.49 19.74 -7.53
N LEU A 23 35.55 20.29 -8.29
CA LEU A 23 34.35 20.84 -7.68
C LEU A 23 33.70 19.71 -6.88
N PRO A 24 33.38 19.94 -5.61
CA PRO A 24 32.67 18.94 -4.83
C PRO A 24 31.34 18.69 -5.55
N VAL A 25 31.20 17.52 -6.15
CA VAL A 25 29.92 17.07 -6.66
C VAL A 25 29.03 16.92 -5.42
N LYS A 26 28.22 17.96 -5.17
CA LYS A 26 27.23 17.93 -4.10
C LYS A 26 26.34 16.73 -4.38
N ALA A 27 26.51 15.66 -3.60
CA ALA A 27 25.63 14.50 -3.73
C ALA A 27 24.19 14.99 -3.63
N ALA A 28 23.42 14.78 -4.69
CA ALA A 28 22.03 15.23 -4.73
C ALA A 28 21.31 14.63 -3.54
N SER A 29 20.77 15.47 -2.65
CA SER A 29 20.04 15.03 -1.48
C SER A 29 18.84 14.20 -1.94
N GLN A 30 18.63 13.02 -1.34
CA GLN A 30 17.47 12.21 -1.67
C GLN A 30 16.19 12.96 -1.32
N GLU A 31 15.24 12.94 -2.25
CA GLU A 31 13.86 13.43 -2.04
C GLU A 31 13.14 12.51 -1.05
N THR A 32 12.51 13.09 -0.03
CA THR A 32 11.74 12.30 0.95
C THR A 32 10.34 12.06 0.43
N ILE A 33 9.97 10.80 0.30
CA ILE A 33 8.61 10.35 -0.01
C ILE A 33 7.91 9.99 1.29
N THR A 34 6.90 10.77 1.66
CA THR A 34 6.08 10.47 2.83
C THR A 34 4.96 9.52 2.43
N VAL A 35 4.93 8.35 3.10
CA VAL A 35 4.00 7.26 2.85
C VAL A 35 2.96 7.24 3.97
N ALA A 36 1.69 7.43 3.60
CA ALA A 36 0.58 7.40 4.55
C ALA A 36 -0.01 5.99 4.70
N THR A 37 -0.29 5.59 5.92
CA THR A 37 -0.96 4.34 6.30
C THR A 37 -1.74 4.51 7.60
N ASP A 38 -2.82 3.74 7.82
CA ASP A 38 -3.55 3.74 9.09
C ASP A 38 -2.84 2.92 10.18
N SER A 39 -1.92 2.03 9.79
CA SER A 39 -1.16 1.14 10.69
C SER A 39 -2.04 0.19 11.53
N ASP A 40 -3.26 -0.13 11.07
CA ASP A 40 -4.23 -1.02 11.74
C ASP A 40 -4.87 -2.03 10.77
N THR A 41 -4.26 -2.24 9.61
CA THR A 41 -4.74 -3.16 8.57
C THR A 41 -3.80 -4.36 8.44
N ALA A 42 -3.67 -5.15 9.52
CA ALA A 42 -2.85 -6.36 9.50
C ALA A 42 -3.44 -7.41 8.52
N PRO A 43 -2.57 -8.16 7.80
CA PRO A 43 -1.12 -8.17 7.82
C PRO A 43 -0.44 -7.21 6.82
N PHE A 44 -1.18 -6.28 6.21
CA PHE A 44 -0.67 -5.36 5.19
C PHE A 44 0.10 -4.19 5.79
N THR A 45 -0.51 -3.47 6.73
CA THR A 45 0.12 -2.38 7.47
C THR A 45 -0.26 -2.42 8.93
N TYR A 46 0.72 -2.42 9.81
CA TYR A 46 0.52 -2.38 11.25
C TYR A 46 1.78 -1.86 11.95
N LYS A 47 1.72 -1.70 13.27
CA LYS A 47 2.88 -1.43 14.10
C LYS A 47 3.18 -2.60 15.01
N LYS A 48 4.44 -3.06 14.98
CA LYS A 48 5.00 -4.01 15.93
C LYS A 48 6.11 -3.29 16.70
N ASP A 49 6.02 -3.28 18.03
CA ASP A 49 6.98 -2.59 18.90
C ASP A 49 7.23 -1.12 18.46
N LYS A 50 6.14 -0.39 18.18
CA LYS A 50 6.14 0.99 17.65
C LYS A 50 6.79 1.16 16.27
N LYS A 51 7.24 0.10 15.61
CA LYS A 51 7.84 0.13 14.26
C LYS A 51 6.81 -0.28 13.21
N PHE A 52 6.86 0.37 12.06
CA PHE A 52 6.04 -0.01 10.92
C PHE A 52 6.45 -1.37 10.36
N ASP A 53 5.48 -2.27 10.19
CA ASP A 53 5.63 -3.61 9.64
C ASP A 53 4.39 -4.00 8.81
N GLY A 54 4.45 -5.15 8.14
CA GLY A 54 3.43 -5.67 7.26
C GLY A 54 3.86 -5.71 5.80
N TYR A 55 3.03 -6.36 4.98
CA TYR A 55 3.34 -6.60 3.57
C TYR A 55 3.61 -5.31 2.79
N ASP A 56 2.68 -4.35 2.85
CA ASP A 56 2.80 -3.07 2.12
C ASP A 56 4.03 -2.28 2.59
N ILE A 57 4.29 -2.29 3.88
CA ILE A 57 5.44 -1.60 4.47
C ILE A 57 6.76 -2.25 3.99
N ALA A 58 6.85 -3.58 4.04
CA ALA A 58 8.02 -4.32 3.59
C ALA A 58 8.26 -4.15 2.08
N LEU A 59 7.17 -4.16 1.29
CA LEU A 59 7.22 -3.93 -0.14
C LEU A 59 7.71 -2.52 -0.48
N VAL A 60 7.16 -1.48 0.15
CA VAL A 60 7.60 -0.09 -0.05
C VAL A 60 9.08 0.05 0.34
N LYS A 61 9.51 -0.51 1.47
CA LYS A 61 10.94 -0.53 1.83
C LYS A 61 11.80 -1.20 0.74
N ALA A 62 11.36 -2.33 0.17
CA ALA A 62 12.08 -3.04 -0.90
C ALA A 62 12.14 -2.23 -2.21
N ILE A 63 11.05 -1.54 -2.59
CA ILE A 63 10.98 -0.68 -3.77
C ILE A 63 12.04 0.43 -3.70
N PHE A 64 12.19 1.07 -2.54
CA PHE A 64 13.06 2.24 -2.38
C PHE A 64 14.46 1.95 -1.84
N LYS A 65 14.76 0.70 -1.44
CA LYS A 65 16.01 0.29 -0.77
C LYS A 65 17.29 0.79 -1.44
N GLU A 66 17.36 0.70 -2.77
CA GLU A 66 18.55 1.05 -3.55
C GLU A 66 18.40 2.38 -4.31
N SER A 67 17.37 3.14 -4.01
CA SER A 67 17.12 4.40 -4.67
C SER A 67 18.14 5.46 -4.25
N LYS A 68 18.90 5.98 -5.20
CA LYS A 68 19.75 7.17 -4.99
C LYS A 68 18.93 8.47 -4.99
N LYS A 69 17.72 8.44 -5.55
CA LYS A 69 16.86 9.62 -5.74
C LYS A 69 15.89 9.82 -4.59
N TYR A 70 15.34 8.75 -4.04
CA TYR A 70 14.25 8.78 -3.07
C TYR A 70 14.61 8.08 -1.77
N LYS A 71 14.12 8.61 -0.65
CA LYS A 71 14.05 7.94 0.64
C LYS A 71 12.62 7.96 1.15
N VAL A 72 12.20 6.98 1.95
CA VAL A 72 10.83 6.89 2.46
C VAL A 72 10.73 7.23 3.94
N LYS A 73 9.63 7.89 4.30
CA LYS A 73 9.19 8.11 5.67
C LYS A 73 7.74 7.65 5.77
N PHE A 74 7.41 6.82 6.77
CA PHE A 74 6.04 6.39 7.01
C PHE A 74 5.37 7.29 8.05
N GLU A 75 4.10 7.62 7.81
CA GLU A 75 3.25 8.32 8.78
C GLU A 75 1.94 7.56 9.01
N THR A 76 1.57 7.43 10.29
CA THR A 76 0.25 6.89 10.69
C THR A 76 -0.77 8.01 10.66
N VAL A 77 -1.87 7.77 9.95
CA VAL A 77 -3.02 8.68 9.88
C VAL A 77 -4.31 7.87 9.92
N SER A 78 -5.45 8.48 10.22
CA SER A 78 -6.72 7.78 10.10
C SER A 78 -6.99 7.38 8.65
N PHE A 79 -7.68 6.27 8.42
CA PHE A 79 -8.00 5.79 7.06
C PHE A 79 -8.63 6.89 6.20
N SER A 80 -9.61 7.63 6.75
CA SER A 80 -10.27 8.74 6.05
C SER A 80 -9.33 9.90 5.69
N SER A 81 -8.21 10.06 6.40
CA SER A 81 -7.26 11.15 6.18
C SER A 81 -6.17 10.81 5.15
N ILE A 82 -6.01 9.53 4.77
CA ILE A 82 -4.95 9.11 3.85
C ILE A 82 -5.10 9.81 2.50
N LEU A 83 -6.26 9.65 1.86
CA LEU A 83 -6.49 10.20 0.51
C LEU A 83 -6.58 11.72 0.52
N THR A 84 -7.20 12.33 1.53
CA THR A 84 -7.21 13.80 1.71
C THR A 84 -5.79 14.35 1.84
N GLY A 85 -4.89 13.62 2.50
CA GLY A 85 -3.48 14.01 2.60
C GLY A 85 -2.72 13.88 1.28
N ILE A 86 -3.09 12.93 0.41
CA ILE A 86 -2.58 12.83 -0.96
C ILE A 86 -3.08 14.03 -1.78
N ASP A 87 -4.38 14.37 -1.70
CA ASP A 87 -4.99 15.48 -2.42
C ASP A 87 -4.34 16.83 -2.08
N SER A 88 -3.96 17.02 -0.81
CA SER A 88 -3.27 18.23 -0.35
C SER A 88 -1.76 18.24 -0.59
N GLY A 89 -1.19 17.17 -1.18
CA GLY A 89 0.26 17.03 -1.39
C GLY A 89 1.07 16.75 -0.12
N ARG A 90 0.41 16.56 1.02
CA ARG A 90 1.08 16.22 2.30
C ARG A 90 1.76 14.86 2.23
N TYR A 91 1.16 13.90 1.52
CA TYR A 91 1.69 12.57 1.29
C TYR A 91 1.86 12.32 -0.21
N GLN A 92 2.95 11.67 -0.60
CA GLN A 92 3.26 11.36 -2.00
C GLN A 92 2.81 9.96 -2.39
N LEU A 93 2.63 9.08 -1.39
CA LEU A 93 2.30 7.67 -1.58
C LEU A 93 1.37 7.21 -0.45
N SER A 94 0.38 6.39 -0.79
CA SER A 94 -0.37 5.63 0.21
C SER A 94 -0.12 4.13 0.07
N ALA A 95 0.02 3.46 1.21
CA ALA A 95 0.19 2.02 1.36
C ALA A 95 -0.75 1.54 2.46
N ASN A 96 -1.92 0.99 2.09
CA ASN A 96 -2.99 0.63 3.04
C ASN A 96 -4.00 -0.35 2.44
N ASN A 97 -3.52 -1.39 1.79
CA ASN A 97 -4.37 -2.42 1.20
C ASN A 97 -5.51 -1.83 0.33
N PHE A 98 -5.17 -0.85 -0.53
CA PHE A 98 -6.18 -0.19 -1.35
C PHE A 98 -6.59 -1.04 -2.55
N ASN A 99 -7.88 -1.35 -2.62
CA ASN A 99 -8.48 -1.95 -3.80
C ASN A 99 -8.83 -0.90 -4.87
N TYR A 100 -8.97 -1.36 -6.11
CA TYR A 100 -9.43 -0.54 -7.21
C TYR A 100 -10.92 -0.16 -7.04
N SER A 101 -11.24 1.10 -7.33
CA SER A 101 -12.60 1.53 -7.65
C SER A 101 -12.57 2.56 -8.77
N LYS A 102 -13.66 2.65 -9.57
CA LYS A 102 -13.77 3.66 -10.64
C LYS A 102 -13.66 5.08 -10.09
N GLU A 103 -14.27 5.34 -8.94
CA GLU A 103 -14.20 6.65 -8.28
C GLU A 103 -12.76 7.02 -7.94
N ARG A 104 -12.01 6.12 -7.28
CA ARG A 104 -10.60 6.35 -6.96
C ARG A 104 -9.75 6.53 -8.21
N ALA A 105 -10.00 5.77 -9.28
CA ALA A 105 -9.25 5.90 -10.53
C ALA A 105 -9.50 7.24 -11.24
N GLY A 106 -10.63 7.90 -10.98
CA GLY A 106 -10.88 9.26 -11.42
C GLY A 106 -9.97 10.28 -10.76
N LYS A 107 -9.56 10.05 -9.51
CA LYS A 107 -8.85 11.02 -8.67
C LYS A 107 -7.36 10.69 -8.44
N TYR A 108 -6.97 9.43 -8.48
CA TYR A 108 -5.63 8.94 -8.11
C TYR A 108 -5.01 8.07 -9.19
N LEU A 109 -3.68 8.02 -9.20
CA LEU A 109 -2.93 7.04 -9.96
C LEU A 109 -2.73 5.77 -9.12
N PHE A 110 -2.81 4.62 -9.78
CA PHE A 110 -2.59 3.30 -9.18
C PHE A 110 -1.26 2.72 -9.64
N SER A 111 -0.51 2.10 -8.75
CA SER A 111 0.64 1.27 -9.16
C SER A 111 0.18 0.08 -10.03
N ASN A 112 1.13 -0.69 -10.55
CA ASN A 112 0.83 -2.10 -10.86
C ASN A 112 0.30 -2.78 -9.59
N PRO A 113 -0.59 -3.80 -9.71
CA PRO A 113 -1.11 -4.48 -8.53
C PRO A 113 0.03 -5.11 -7.72
N ILE A 114 -0.09 -5.03 -6.39
CA ILE A 114 0.95 -5.49 -5.47
C ILE A 114 0.62 -6.84 -4.84
N SER A 115 -0.65 -7.19 -4.77
CA SER A 115 -1.16 -8.48 -4.30
C SER A 115 -2.57 -8.74 -4.81
N LYS A 116 -3.08 -9.93 -4.53
CA LYS A 116 -4.48 -10.28 -4.78
C LYS A 116 -5.06 -11.03 -3.58
N SER A 117 -6.18 -10.54 -3.08
CA SER A 117 -7.00 -11.15 -2.06
C SER A 117 -8.39 -11.49 -2.59
N ASN A 118 -9.23 -12.11 -1.78
CA ASN A 118 -10.64 -12.33 -2.07
C ASN A 118 -11.49 -11.66 -1.01
N TYR A 119 -12.71 -11.26 -1.39
CA TYR A 119 -13.70 -10.84 -0.41
C TYR A 119 -14.21 -12.03 0.39
N ALA A 120 -14.39 -11.82 1.69
CA ALA A 120 -14.89 -12.83 2.60
C ALA A 120 -15.83 -12.22 3.65
N ILE A 121 -16.61 -13.09 4.28
CA ILE A 121 -17.56 -12.76 5.33
C ILE A 121 -17.14 -13.51 6.59
N ALA A 122 -16.87 -12.77 7.67
CA ALA A 122 -16.71 -13.34 9.00
C ALA A 122 -18.05 -13.32 9.73
N SER A 123 -18.45 -14.46 10.29
CA SER A 123 -19.71 -14.62 11.05
C SER A 123 -19.63 -15.79 12.01
N LYS A 124 -20.52 -15.82 13.03
CA LYS A 124 -20.52 -16.89 14.04
C LYS A 124 -20.64 -18.31 13.45
N LYS A 125 -21.51 -18.48 12.47
CA LYS A 125 -21.84 -19.82 11.91
C LYS A 125 -21.24 -20.11 10.54
N GLY A 126 -20.61 -19.11 9.87
CA GLY A 126 -20.06 -19.27 8.53
C GLY A 126 -21.11 -19.58 7.44
N LYS A 127 -22.36 -19.18 7.65
CA LYS A 127 -23.47 -19.51 6.75
C LYS A 127 -23.62 -18.60 5.55
N TYR A 128 -23.08 -17.37 5.62
CA TYR A 128 -23.18 -16.39 4.55
C TYR A 128 -22.12 -16.66 3.48
N LYS A 129 -22.52 -16.82 2.23
CA LYS A 129 -21.65 -17.18 1.09
C LYS A 129 -21.75 -16.20 -0.07
N SER A 130 -22.74 -15.31 -0.05
CA SER A 130 -22.98 -14.30 -1.09
C SER A 130 -23.46 -13.01 -0.46
N LEU A 131 -23.50 -11.91 -1.23
CA LEU A 131 -24.09 -10.64 -0.74
C LEU A 131 -25.60 -10.79 -0.51
N ASP A 132 -26.28 -11.66 -1.26
CA ASP A 132 -27.71 -11.92 -1.09
C ASP A 132 -28.05 -12.52 0.28
N ASP A 133 -27.16 -13.34 0.84
CA ASP A 133 -27.33 -13.90 2.19
C ASP A 133 -27.28 -12.83 3.30
N LEU A 134 -26.79 -11.61 2.95
CA LEU A 134 -26.64 -10.49 3.87
C LEU A 134 -27.88 -9.59 3.95
N SER A 135 -28.91 -9.84 3.13
CA SER A 135 -30.17 -9.08 3.15
C SER A 135 -30.73 -9.00 4.57
N GLY A 136 -31.02 -7.79 5.06
CA GLY A 136 -31.53 -7.48 6.39
C GLY A 136 -30.52 -7.69 7.55
N LYS A 137 -29.26 -8.07 7.27
CA LYS A 137 -28.19 -8.27 8.27
C LYS A 137 -27.43 -6.97 8.52
N SER A 138 -26.76 -6.90 9.66
CA SER A 138 -26.04 -5.72 10.13
C SER A 138 -24.52 -5.89 10.04
N VAL A 139 -23.82 -4.82 9.68
CA VAL A 139 -22.37 -4.76 9.48
C VAL A 139 -21.81 -3.40 9.91
N GLU A 140 -20.58 -3.38 10.40
CA GLU A 140 -19.80 -2.17 10.63
C GLU A 140 -18.76 -1.95 9.52
N VAL A 141 -18.68 -0.73 8.99
CA VAL A 141 -17.74 -0.34 7.93
C VAL A 141 -17.14 1.03 8.19
N TYR A 142 -15.98 1.33 7.59
CA TYR A 142 -15.49 2.69 7.48
C TYR A 142 -16.13 3.38 6.29
N ALA A 143 -16.54 4.63 6.47
CA ALA A 143 -17.00 5.48 5.36
C ALA A 143 -15.87 5.62 4.31
N GLY A 144 -16.24 5.57 3.02
CA GLY A 144 -15.30 5.66 1.89
C GLY A 144 -14.45 4.40 1.68
N SER A 145 -14.66 3.32 2.44
CA SER A 145 -14.02 2.04 2.18
C SER A 145 -14.63 1.35 0.95
N ASN A 146 -13.83 0.53 0.26
CA ASN A 146 -14.33 -0.29 -0.84
C ASN A 146 -15.44 -1.26 -0.37
N TYR A 147 -15.35 -1.74 0.85
CA TYR A 147 -16.34 -2.64 1.46
C TYR A 147 -17.69 -1.95 1.66
N ALA A 148 -17.69 -0.69 2.15
CA ALA A 148 -18.90 0.12 2.24
C ALA A 148 -19.54 0.32 0.86
N ALA A 149 -18.76 0.76 -0.13
CA ALA A 149 -19.24 1.01 -1.48
C ALA A 149 -19.87 -0.23 -2.14
N ILE A 150 -19.31 -1.43 -1.91
CA ILE A 150 -19.86 -2.68 -2.42
C ILE A 150 -21.24 -2.97 -1.81
N LEU A 151 -21.38 -2.82 -0.49
CA LEU A 151 -22.65 -3.09 0.22
C LEU A 151 -23.72 -2.03 -0.10
N GLU A 152 -23.33 -0.76 -0.19
CA GLU A 152 -24.21 0.34 -0.62
C GLU A 152 -24.73 0.10 -2.03
N ASN A 153 -23.84 -0.30 -2.95
CA ASN A 153 -24.22 -0.60 -4.33
C ASN A 153 -25.14 -1.83 -4.41
N TRP A 154 -24.91 -2.84 -3.57
CA TRP A 154 -25.83 -3.97 -3.48
C TRP A 154 -27.22 -3.51 -3.02
N ASN A 155 -27.33 -2.72 -1.96
CA ASN A 155 -28.61 -2.16 -1.48
C ASN A 155 -29.33 -1.36 -2.57
N LYS A 156 -28.57 -0.52 -3.29
CA LYS A 156 -29.13 0.31 -4.38
C LYS A 156 -29.69 -0.54 -5.52
N ASN A 157 -29.05 -1.65 -5.84
CA ASN A 157 -29.42 -2.49 -7.00
C ASN A 157 -30.44 -3.59 -6.64
N HIS A 158 -30.79 -3.76 -5.37
CA HIS A 158 -31.74 -4.77 -4.88
C HIS A 158 -32.79 -4.13 -3.98
N ALA A 159 -33.46 -3.09 -4.49
CA ALA A 159 -34.49 -2.35 -3.73
C ALA A 159 -35.70 -3.23 -3.33
N GLU A 160 -35.89 -4.35 -4.02
CA GLU A 160 -36.92 -5.35 -3.71
C GLU A 160 -36.58 -6.23 -2.50
N LYS A 161 -35.32 -6.24 -2.05
CA LYS A 161 -34.85 -6.98 -0.87
C LYS A 161 -34.74 -6.08 0.35
N THR A 162 -34.73 -6.69 1.53
CA THR A 162 -34.46 -5.94 2.75
C THR A 162 -33.01 -5.47 2.74
N ALA A 163 -32.79 -4.16 2.88
CA ALA A 163 -31.47 -3.57 2.81
C ALA A 163 -30.52 -4.13 3.88
N ILE A 164 -29.26 -4.30 3.54
CA ILE A 164 -28.18 -4.56 4.49
C ILE A 164 -28.07 -3.33 5.40
N LYS A 165 -28.05 -3.53 6.71
CA LYS A 165 -27.96 -2.47 7.73
C LYS A 165 -26.49 -2.09 7.90
N ILE A 166 -26.06 -1.02 7.23
CA ILE A 166 -24.68 -0.54 7.22
C ILE A 166 -24.51 0.48 8.35
N HIS A 167 -23.67 0.16 9.33
CA HIS A 167 -23.27 1.05 10.42
C HIS A 167 -21.87 1.60 10.14
N TYR A 168 -21.79 2.91 9.94
CA TYR A 168 -20.51 3.59 9.78
C TYR A 168 -19.86 3.82 11.14
N VAL A 169 -18.65 3.34 11.31
CA VAL A 169 -17.90 3.48 12.55
C VAL A 169 -16.74 4.47 12.40
N ALA A 170 -16.33 5.06 13.52
CA ALA A 170 -15.16 5.92 13.55
C ALA A 170 -13.88 5.11 13.21
N ASN A 171 -12.89 5.77 12.60
CA ASN A 171 -11.61 5.13 12.24
C ASN A 171 -10.78 4.65 13.46
N THR A 172 -11.20 4.98 14.66
CA THR A 172 -10.63 4.47 15.92
C THR A 172 -11.17 3.10 16.31
N VAL A 173 -12.27 2.64 15.68
CA VAL A 173 -12.84 1.31 15.92
C VAL A 173 -12.11 0.30 15.06
N THR A 174 -11.15 -0.40 15.63
CA THR A 174 -10.23 -1.31 14.93
C THR A 174 -10.93 -2.50 14.27
N LEU A 175 -10.24 -3.18 13.32
CA LEU A 175 -10.73 -4.43 12.74
C LEU A 175 -10.99 -5.49 13.83
N THR A 176 -10.12 -5.58 14.83
CA THR A 176 -10.29 -6.47 15.99
C THR A 176 -11.59 -6.18 16.74
N GLN A 177 -11.86 -4.92 17.06
CA GLN A 177 -13.10 -4.53 17.78
C GLN A 177 -14.35 -4.86 16.96
N ARG A 178 -14.35 -4.62 15.66
CA ARG A 178 -15.47 -4.97 14.77
C ARG A 178 -15.70 -6.48 14.70
N LEU A 179 -14.64 -7.29 14.66
CA LEU A 179 -14.75 -8.75 14.72
C LEU A 179 -15.29 -9.21 16.07
N GLN A 180 -14.85 -8.61 17.19
CA GLN A 180 -15.40 -8.86 18.53
C GLN A 180 -16.88 -8.48 18.63
N ASN A 181 -17.31 -7.41 17.93
CA ASN A 181 -18.73 -7.05 17.85
C ASN A 181 -19.57 -8.13 17.13
N VAL A 182 -19.01 -8.76 16.08
CA VAL A 182 -19.66 -9.94 15.45
C VAL A 182 -19.69 -11.12 16.42
N GLU A 183 -18.60 -11.42 17.09
CA GLU A 183 -18.52 -12.51 18.06
C GLU A 183 -19.50 -12.32 19.23
N ALA A 184 -19.63 -11.10 19.73
CA ALA A 184 -20.61 -10.74 20.76
C ALA A 184 -22.06 -10.73 20.24
N GLY A 185 -22.28 -10.72 18.91
CA GLY A 185 -23.61 -10.66 18.30
C GLY A 185 -24.24 -9.27 18.29
N LYS A 186 -23.43 -8.21 18.44
CA LYS A 186 -23.88 -6.82 18.30
C LYS A 186 -24.19 -6.49 16.83
N ILE A 187 -23.45 -7.11 15.90
CA ILE A 187 -23.67 -7.10 14.45
C ILE A 187 -23.62 -8.53 13.92
N ASP A 188 -24.21 -8.78 12.74
CA ASP A 188 -24.38 -10.12 12.19
C ASP A 188 -23.13 -10.67 11.51
N PHE A 189 -22.37 -9.78 10.86
CA PHE A 189 -21.20 -10.17 10.06
C PHE A 189 -20.19 -9.02 9.90
N LEU A 190 -18.99 -9.38 9.43
CA LEU A 190 -18.04 -8.44 8.88
C LEU A 190 -17.66 -8.87 7.46
N PHE A 191 -17.67 -7.91 6.51
CA PHE A 191 -17.29 -8.10 5.12
C PHE A 191 -15.94 -7.41 4.86
N TYR A 192 -14.93 -8.19 4.53
CA TYR A 192 -13.56 -7.69 4.37
C TYR A 192 -12.73 -8.60 3.47
N ASP A 193 -11.41 -8.32 3.28
CA ASP A 193 -10.54 -9.27 2.61
C ASP A 193 -10.27 -10.50 3.48
N VAL A 194 -10.12 -11.66 2.82
CA VAL A 194 -9.97 -12.94 3.52
C VAL A 194 -8.68 -13.02 4.33
N ILE A 195 -7.61 -12.37 3.86
CA ILE A 195 -6.28 -12.46 4.49
C ILE A 195 -6.30 -11.74 5.84
N SER A 196 -6.81 -10.49 5.88
CA SER A 196 -6.95 -9.73 7.13
C SER A 196 -7.88 -10.41 8.11
N LEU A 197 -9.06 -10.90 7.63
CA LEU A 197 -10.00 -11.62 8.50
C LEU A 197 -9.36 -12.84 9.15
N GLN A 198 -8.71 -13.69 8.36
CA GLN A 198 -8.05 -14.90 8.88
C GLN A 198 -6.89 -14.58 9.82
N THR A 199 -6.09 -13.57 9.49
CA THR A 199 -4.96 -13.14 10.32
C THR A 199 -5.45 -12.66 11.67
N VAL A 200 -6.35 -11.68 11.70
CA VAL A 200 -6.80 -11.08 12.95
C VAL A 200 -7.60 -12.08 13.81
N ILE A 201 -8.47 -12.89 13.20
CA ILE A 201 -9.23 -13.93 13.91
C ILE A 201 -8.29 -14.93 14.58
N LYS A 202 -7.24 -15.36 13.87
CA LYS A 202 -6.25 -16.29 14.42
C LYS A 202 -5.42 -15.64 15.53
N ASP A 203 -4.87 -14.45 15.26
CA ASP A 203 -3.95 -13.79 16.20
C ASP A 203 -4.63 -13.33 17.48
N GLN A 204 -5.91 -13.00 17.40
CA GLN A 204 -6.73 -12.55 18.55
C GLN A 204 -7.60 -13.67 19.14
N ALA A 205 -7.46 -14.91 18.67
CA ALA A 205 -8.23 -16.08 19.11
C ALA A 205 -9.77 -15.85 19.10
N ILE A 206 -10.29 -15.11 18.10
CA ILE A 206 -11.71 -14.78 17.96
C ILE A 206 -12.46 -16.00 17.40
N ASN A 207 -13.60 -16.36 17.99
CA ASN A 207 -14.38 -17.53 17.58
C ASN A 207 -15.38 -17.19 16.46
N LEU A 208 -14.88 -16.93 15.27
CA LEU A 208 -15.67 -16.67 14.05
C LEU A 208 -15.24 -17.59 12.90
N LYS A 209 -16.15 -17.83 11.98
CA LYS A 209 -15.88 -18.54 10.72
C LYS A 209 -15.78 -17.56 9.57
N VAL A 210 -14.76 -17.71 8.75
CA VAL A 210 -14.53 -16.90 7.54
C VAL A 210 -14.97 -17.73 6.33
N THR A 211 -15.82 -17.15 5.49
CA THR A 211 -16.31 -17.77 4.27
C THR A 211 -16.03 -16.86 3.08
N ASN A 212 -15.34 -17.37 2.06
CA ASN A 212 -15.13 -16.63 0.81
C ASN A 212 -16.45 -16.34 0.13
N VAL A 213 -16.62 -15.11 -0.37
CA VAL A 213 -17.81 -14.75 -1.13
C VAL A 213 -17.79 -15.43 -2.48
N LYS A 214 -18.88 -16.08 -2.84
CA LYS A 214 -19.10 -16.70 -4.15
C LYS A 214 -19.58 -15.66 -5.16
N GLY A 215 -19.13 -15.81 -6.40
CA GLY A 215 -19.51 -14.92 -7.50
C GLY A 215 -18.56 -13.74 -7.68
N LYS A 216 -18.75 -13.01 -8.77
CA LYS A 216 -18.01 -11.77 -9.05
C LYS A 216 -18.70 -10.62 -8.33
N ILE A 217 -17.95 -9.87 -7.53
CA ILE A 217 -18.45 -8.69 -6.80
C ILE A 217 -18.25 -7.43 -7.64
N GLY A 218 -17.22 -7.39 -8.46
CA GLY A 218 -16.87 -6.28 -9.37
C GLY A 218 -16.30 -6.81 -10.69
N GLY A 219 -15.33 -6.10 -11.25
CA GLY A 219 -14.75 -6.39 -12.54
C GLY A 219 -13.46 -7.22 -12.47
N GLU A 220 -12.67 -7.15 -13.55
CA GLU A 220 -11.38 -7.86 -13.68
C GLU A 220 -10.34 -7.49 -12.61
N LYS A 221 -10.51 -6.32 -11.98
CA LYS A 221 -9.62 -5.81 -10.93
C LYS A 221 -10.05 -6.19 -9.51
N ASP A 222 -11.05 -7.07 -9.38
CA ASP A 222 -11.53 -7.53 -8.08
C ASP A 222 -10.43 -8.21 -7.27
N GLY A 223 -10.33 -7.78 -6.01
CA GLY A 223 -9.35 -8.28 -5.06
C GLY A 223 -7.91 -7.90 -5.35
N LEU A 224 -7.62 -7.17 -6.45
CA LEU A 224 -6.30 -6.60 -6.67
C LEU A 224 -6.07 -5.39 -5.77
N GLU A 225 -4.88 -5.31 -5.22
CA GLU A 225 -4.44 -4.31 -4.25
C GLU A 225 -3.32 -3.46 -4.83
N TYR A 226 -3.25 -2.19 -4.42
CA TYR A 226 -2.43 -1.17 -5.07
C TYR A 226 -1.85 -0.16 -4.09
N LEU A 227 -0.73 0.42 -4.47
CA LEU A 227 -0.25 1.70 -3.94
C LEU A 227 -0.90 2.84 -4.74
N LEU A 228 -1.25 3.94 -4.07
CA LEU A 228 -1.89 5.10 -4.71
C LEU A 228 -1.00 6.34 -4.64
N PHE A 229 -1.13 7.19 -5.67
CA PHE A 229 -0.39 8.44 -5.82
C PHE A 229 -1.35 9.58 -6.21
N ALA A 230 -0.93 10.83 -5.98
CA ALA A 230 -1.62 11.98 -6.55
C ALA A 230 -1.66 11.91 -8.08
N LYS A 231 -2.74 12.41 -8.68
CA LYS A 231 -2.91 12.44 -10.14
C LYS A 231 -2.33 13.73 -10.72
N ASP A 232 -1.01 13.89 -10.55
CA ASP A 232 -0.22 15.01 -11.00
C ASP A 232 1.13 14.56 -11.56
N LYS A 233 1.93 15.50 -12.07
CA LYS A 233 3.27 15.21 -12.63
C LYS A 233 4.24 14.55 -11.64
N THR A 234 4.12 14.84 -10.36
CA THR A 234 4.96 14.24 -9.32
C THR A 234 4.53 12.80 -9.08
N GLY A 235 3.22 12.55 -8.94
CA GLY A 235 2.65 11.21 -8.82
C GLY A 235 2.94 10.33 -10.03
N GLU A 236 2.88 10.87 -11.27
CA GLU A 236 3.23 10.14 -12.50
C GLU A 236 4.68 9.66 -12.51
N LYS A 237 5.62 10.53 -12.11
CA LYS A 237 7.05 10.18 -12.01
C LYS A 237 7.28 9.10 -10.95
N LEU A 238 6.61 9.23 -9.80
CA LEU A 238 6.72 8.28 -8.71
C LEU A 238 6.09 6.93 -9.07
N GLN A 239 4.91 6.92 -9.69
CA GLN A 239 4.25 5.73 -10.23
C GLN A 239 5.15 4.98 -11.22
N THR A 240 5.76 5.71 -12.17
CA THR A 240 6.68 5.13 -13.17
C THR A 240 7.86 4.45 -12.49
N PHE A 241 8.49 5.13 -11.50
CA PHE A 241 9.57 4.56 -10.71
C PHE A 241 9.12 3.30 -9.96
N VAL A 242 8.02 3.38 -9.22
CA VAL A 242 7.47 2.27 -8.43
C VAL A 242 7.13 1.07 -9.33
N ASN A 243 6.45 1.31 -10.46
CA ASN A 243 6.06 0.25 -11.39
C ASN A 243 7.28 -0.46 -12.02
N LYS A 244 8.34 0.28 -12.34
CA LYS A 244 9.61 -0.30 -12.78
C LYS A 244 10.20 -1.22 -11.68
N ARG A 245 10.28 -0.72 -10.45
CA ARG A 245 10.81 -1.48 -9.31
C ARG A 245 9.97 -2.72 -9.00
N LEU A 246 8.63 -2.62 -9.08
CA LEU A 246 7.74 -3.77 -8.90
C LEU A 246 8.04 -4.90 -9.89
N LYS A 247 8.24 -4.58 -11.18
CA LYS A 247 8.64 -5.57 -12.19
C LYS A 247 9.97 -6.23 -11.86
N GLU A 248 10.97 -5.45 -11.47
CA GLU A 248 12.29 -5.96 -11.07
C GLU A 248 12.19 -6.88 -9.84
N LEU A 249 11.47 -6.46 -8.79
CA LEU A 249 11.27 -7.24 -7.57
C LEU A 249 10.48 -8.53 -7.82
N LYS A 250 9.48 -8.49 -8.72
CA LYS A 250 8.74 -9.68 -9.14
C LYS A 250 9.67 -10.68 -9.84
N LYS A 251 10.45 -10.21 -10.85
CA LYS A 251 11.42 -11.04 -11.58
C LYS A 251 12.48 -11.66 -10.65
N ALA A 252 12.90 -10.91 -9.63
CA ALA A 252 13.86 -11.39 -8.62
C ALA A 252 13.24 -12.31 -7.55
N GLY A 253 11.94 -12.62 -7.61
CA GLY A 253 11.22 -13.45 -6.65
C GLY A 253 10.97 -12.80 -5.28
N ILE A 254 11.34 -11.52 -5.12
CA ILE A 254 11.22 -10.80 -3.84
C ILE A 254 9.75 -10.59 -3.47
N LEU A 255 8.88 -10.24 -4.44
CA LEU A 255 7.44 -10.13 -4.19
C LEU A 255 6.88 -11.43 -3.63
N LYS A 256 7.22 -12.57 -4.25
CA LYS A 256 6.76 -13.89 -3.80
C LYS A 256 7.22 -14.19 -2.38
N LYS A 257 8.48 -13.91 -2.06
CA LYS A 257 9.03 -14.10 -0.71
C LYS A 257 8.27 -13.25 0.32
N LEU A 258 8.03 -11.97 0.03
CA LEU A 258 7.26 -11.08 0.91
C LEU A 258 5.81 -11.56 1.07
N SER A 259 5.18 -11.97 -0.02
CA SER A 259 3.81 -12.52 0.01
C SER A 259 3.73 -13.77 0.90
N GLN A 260 4.66 -14.71 0.75
CA GLN A 260 4.72 -15.90 1.60
C GLN A 260 4.95 -15.57 3.07
N GLN A 261 5.78 -14.56 3.34
CA GLN A 261 6.10 -14.13 4.71
C GLN A 261 4.91 -13.48 5.42
N TYR A 262 4.14 -12.63 4.73
CA TYR A 262 3.11 -11.81 5.35
C TYR A 262 1.68 -12.25 5.04
N LEU A 263 1.41 -12.79 3.83
CA LEU A 263 0.06 -13.06 3.34
C LEU A 263 -0.33 -14.55 3.34
N ALA A 264 0.39 -15.36 4.12
CA ALA A 264 0.17 -16.80 4.27
C ALA A 264 0.10 -17.57 2.92
N GLY A 265 0.87 -17.14 1.92
CA GLY A 265 0.95 -17.81 0.63
C GLY A 265 1.38 -16.92 -0.53
N ASP A 266 1.39 -17.49 -1.72
CA ASP A 266 1.72 -16.77 -2.95
C ASP A 266 0.50 -16.01 -3.48
N ARG A 267 0.47 -14.71 -3.29
CA ARG A 267 -0.59 -13.80 -3.75
C ARG A 267 -0.16 -12.90 -4.92
N VAL A 268 1.00 -13.20 -5.53
CA VAL A 268 1.64 -12.27 -6.48
C VAL A 268 2.07 -12.90 -7.80
N SER A 269 2.30 -14.20 -7.88
CA SER A 269 2.83 -14.84 -9.11
C SER A 269 1.92 -14.67 -10.32
N HIS A 270 0.61 -14.59 -10.12
CA HIS A 270 -0.40 -14.41 -11.17
C HIS A 270 -0.69 -12.93 -11.52
N LEU A 271 -0.03 -11.97 -10.90
CA LEU A 271 -0.23 -10.55 -11.21
C LEU A 271 0.17 -10.23 -12.67
N PRO A 272 -0.58 -9.35 -13.39
CA PRO A 272 -0.48 -9.18 -14.83
C PRO A 272 0.68 -8.26 -15.29
N TYR A 273 1.93 -8.47 -14.82
CA TYR A 273 3.12 -7.70 -15.28
C TYR A 273 4.42 -8.44 -15.03
#